data_673d889c62f79f94a20c1ac15514f9bf
#
_entry.id   673d889c62f79f94a20c1ac15514f9bf
#
_cell.length_a   1.000
_cell.length_b   1.000
_cell.length_c   1.000
_cell.angle_alpha   90.00
_cell.angle_beta   90.00
_cell.angle_gamma   90.00
#
_symmetry.space_group_name_H-M   'P 1'
#
loop_
_entity.id
_entity.type
_entity.pdbx_description
1 polymer ?
#
loop_
_entity_poly.entity_id
_entity_poly.type
_entity_poly.pdbx_seq_one_letter_code
_entity_poly.pdbx_strand_id
1 'polypeptide(L)'
;MRDLLDYQADQIERVLGSHGVSVRVYGGAVTPRMVEFHLAPAAGVKIARIEALSEELALSLGVKSCRVERRGSVVTVEVPKDRPPIVGLIRLMSAMGETVPAVSAVLGQDNQGLPIVLRLPSPDVAHVLITGTTGSGKTELAKSMILSLALCNPPQALRLLLIDPKGRGYRLFNGLPHLICPVVTDGNEAAHRLDGLLDEMERRDEAGECEPRIIVFVDEMADLMMVSGKQMVQTVTRLAQRGREAGIHLVASTQKPTAAIVGGLAKSNFPARLVGSVASADDARIAAGVAGSGAERLTGRGDFLLVVKGQIQRLQAAYVAPAEVEVAVTQLARQFRRPAGGERAGAPRSDGNQPTLARPADAAIGGVLAQATPENSHKPAHPASEVDDQPPAVAATSGNARFSAAVKAPASDGATASFVTRQINAYLRLISRQGS
;
A
#
# COMPACT_ATOMS: atom_id res chain seq x y z
N MET A 1 14.81 20.56 25.91
CA MET A 1 14.08 20.53 24.61
C MET A 1 13.85 21.94 24.07
N ARG A 2 13.37 22.89 24.89
CA ARG A 2 13.14 24.28 24.47
C ARG A 2 14.45 24.94 24.02
N ASP A 3 15.52 24.85 24.81
CA ASP A 3 16.83 25.38 24.48
C ASP A 3 17.42 24.86 23.17
N LEU A 4 17.13 23.59 22.82
CA LEU A 4 17.57 23.02 21.55
C LEU A 4 16.78 23.58 20.36
N LEU A 5 15.48 23.81 20.53
CA LEU A 5 14.63 24.40 19.50
C LEU A 5 15.01 25.86 19.24
N ASP A 6 15.25 26.62 20.31
CA ASP A 6 15.71 28.02 20.24
C ASP A 6 17.09 28.09 19.54
N TYR A 7 18.02 27.20 19.92
CA TYR A 7 19.34 27.09 19.26
C TYR A 7 19.20 26.76 17.74
N GLN A 8 18.32 25.81 17.37
CA GLN A 8 18.11 25.47 15.96
C GLN A 8 17.48 26.63 15.18
N ALA A 9 16.56 27.38 15.80
CA ALA A 9 15.94 28.55 15.19
C ALA A 9 17.01 29.64 14.91
N ASP A 10 17.87 29.92 15.90
CA ASP A 10 18.98 30.88 15.76
C ASP A 10 19.98 30.45 14.67
N GLN A 11 20.26 29.15 14.56
CA GLN A 11 21.14 28.64 13.50
C GLN A 11 20.52 28.84 12.10
N ILE A 12 19.23 28.61 11.96
CA ILE A 12 18.51 28.82 10.69
C ILE A 12 18.59 30.29 10.27
N GLU A 13 18.29 31.22 11.21
CA GLU A 13 18.39 32.67 10.94
C GLU A 13 19.80 33.08 10.56
N ARG A 14 20.81 32.58 11.29
CA ARG A 14 22.22 32.89 11.08
C ARG A 14 22.72 32.43 9.72
N VAL A 15 22.43 31.17 9.35
CA VAL A 15 22.83 30.62 8.04
C VAL A 15 22.19 31.39 6.91
N LEU A 16 20.89 31.62 6.95
CA LEU A 16 20.20 32.38 5.91
C LEU A 16 20.68 33.81 5.83
N GLY A 17 20.91 34.44 6.99
CA GLY A 17 21.49 35.79 7.08
C GLY A 17 22.89 35.92 6.48
N SER A 18 23.78 34.94 6.72
CA SER A 18 25.14 34.90 6.12
C SER A 18 25.13 34.81 4.59
N HIS A 19 24.08 34.25 4.00
CA HIS A 19 23.86 34.19 2.56
C HIS A 19 23.02 35.36 2.02
N GLY A 20 22.81 36.41 2.83
CA GLY A 20 22.06 37.61 2.44
C GLY A 20 20.57 37.35 2.26
N VAL A 21 20.01 36.36 2.95
CA VAL A 21 18.59 36.02 2.98
C VAL A 21 18.06 36.38 4.38
N SER A 22 17.43 37.54 4.49
CA SER A 22 16.87 37.99 5.77
C SER A 22 15.54 37.30 6.05
N VAL A 23 15.52 36.50 7.10
CA VAL A 23 14.32 35.78 7.59
C VAL A 23 14.28 35.85 9.12
N ARG A 24 13.09 35.66 9.68
CA ARG A 24 12.88 35.47 11.11
C ARG A 24 12.10 34.19 11.35
N VAL A 25 12.52 33.39 12.32
CA VAL A 25 11.75 32.24 12.82
C VAL A 25 10.76 32.76 13.86
N TYR A 26 9.45 32.65 13.58
CA TYR A 26 8.43 33.18 14.49
C TYR A 26 7.66 32.08 15.24
N GLY A 27 7.94 30.82 14.94
CA GLY A 27 7.30 29.68 15.59
C GLY A 27 7.63 28.39 14.90
N GLY A 28 6.94 27.32 15.28
CA GLY A 28 7.14 26.01 14.69
C GLY A 28 6.26 24.94 15.34
N ALA A 29 6.36 23.72 14.85
CA ALA A 29 5.68 22.56 15.37
C ALA A 29 6.67 21.41 15.59
N VAL A 30 6.52 20.71 16.71
CA VAL A 30 7.26 19.47 16.98
C VAL A 30 6.38 18.30 16.65
N THR A 31 6.61 17.68 15.49
CA THR A 31 5.92 16.48 15.06
C THR A 31 6.66 15.22 15.56
N PRO A 32 6.10 14.03 15.44
CA PRO A 32 6.79 12.80 15.83
C PRO A 32 8.15 12.63 15.15
N ARG A 33 8.31 13.07 13.91
CA ARG A 33 9.50 12.82 13.09
C ARG A 33 10.38 14.05 12.86
N MET A 34 9.80 15.22 12.86
CA MET A 34 10.43 16.46 12.43
C MET A 34 10.20 17.57 13.45
N VAL A 35 11.05 18.54 13.40
CA VAL A 35 10.81 19.88 13.94
C VAL A 35 10.54 20.78 12.74
N GLU A 36 9.41 21.45 12.73
CA GLU A 36 9.03 22.41 11.70
C GLU A 36 9.28 23.82 12.26
N PHE A 37 10.07 24.63 11.55
CA PHE A 37 10.31 26.04 11.87
C PHE A 37 9.59 26.91 10.85
N HIS A 38 8.72 27.79 11.32
CA HIS A 38 7.97 28.72 10.48
C HIS A 38 8.77 30.00 10.26
N LEU A 39 9.04 30.32 8.99
CA LEU A 39 9.83 31.46 8.58
C LEU A 39 8.94 32.63 8.15
N ALA A 40 9.31 33.84 8.56
CA ALA A 40 8.84 35.08 8.02
C ALA A 40 9.97 35.73 7.19
N PRO A 41 10.00 35.52 5.86
CA PRO A 41 10.98 36.18 4.99
C PRO A 41 10.73 37.67 4.95
N ALA A 42 11.81 38.48 4.92
CA ALA A 42 11.71 39.93 4.72
C ALA A 42 11.15 40.24 3.31
N ALA A 43 10.60 41.44 3.16
CA ALA A 43 10.06 41.89 1.87
C ALA A 43 11.12 41.80 0.76
N GLY A 44 10.74 41.22 -0.38
CA GLY A 44 11.63 41.02 -1.53
C GLY A 44 12.46 39.73 -1.52
N VAL A 45 12.43 38.93 -0.47
CA VAL A 45 13.11 37.62 -0.43
C VAL A 45 12.31 36.60 -1.26
N LYS A 46 12.97 35.99 -2.25
CA LYS A 46 12.39 34.92 -3.08
C LYS A 46 12.51 33.59 -2.33
N ILE A 47 11.40 32.83 -2.24
CA ILE A 47 11.35 31.52 -1.57
C ILE A 47 12.35 30.53 -2.16
N ALA A 48 12.48 30.50 -3.50
CA ALA A 48 13.46 29.66 -4.20
C ALA A 48 14.91 29.89 -3.72
N ARG A 49 15.26 31.08 -3.20
CA ARG A 49 16.58 31.36 -2.63
C ARG A 49 16.75 30.71 -1.25
N ILE A 50 15.68 30.58 -0.48
CA ILE A 50 15.69 29.86 0.79
C ILE A 50 15.78 28.34 0.51
N GLU A 51 15.02 27.84 -0.46
CA GLU A 51 15.02 26.43 -0.86
C GLU A 51 16.40 25.97 -1.35
N ALA A 52 17.12 26.83 -2.09
CA ALA A 52 18.46 26.56 -2.58
C ALA A 52 19.50 26.38 -1.46
N LEU A 53 19.25 26.89 -0.24
CA LEU A 53 20.15 26.79 0.91
C LEU A 53 19.80 25.61 1.85
N SER A 54 19.06 24.63 1.35
CA SER A 54 18.65 23.46 2.15
C SER A 54 19.84 22.60 2.60
N GLU A 55 20.90 22.53 1.79
CA GLU A 55 22.11 21.75 2.12
C GLU A 55 22.94 22.47 3.20
N GLU A 56 23.11 23.78 3.10
CA GLU A 56 23.81 24.60 4.07
C GLU A 56 23.10 24.61 5.43
N LEU A 57 21.76 24.65 5.40
CA LEU A 57 20.94 24.51 6.60
C LEU A 57 21.12 23.11 7.22
N ALA A 58 21.10 22.05 6.42
CA ALA A 58 21.30 20.69 6.91
C ALA A 58 22.67 20.51 7.57
N LEU A 59 23.72 21.04 6.92
CA LEU A 59 25.09 21.00 7.45
C LEU A 59 25.19 21.73 8.78
N SER A 60 24.66 22.95 8.88
CA SER A 60 24.73 23.75 10.10
C SER A 60 23.93 23.16 11.26
N LEU A 61 22.81 22.51 10.96
CA LEU A 61 21.95 21.85 11.95
C LEU A 61 22.44 20.44 12.33
N GLY A 62 23.51 19.94 11.67
CA GLY A 62 24.06 18.60 11.91
C GLY A 62 23.13 17.46 11.49
N VAL A 63 22.24 17.70 10.53
CA VAL A 63 21.29 16.69 10.03
C VAL A 63 21.64 16.25 8.60
N LYS A 64 21.19 15.07 8.20
CA LYS A 64 21.48 14.53 6.87
C LYS A 64 20.86 15.33 5.73
N SER A 65 19.71 15.92 5.97
CA SER A 65 18.99 16.77 5.02
C SER A 65 17.98 17.60 5.77
N CYS A 66 17.70 18.80 5.32
CA CYS A 66 16.50 19.54 5.73
C CYS A 66 15.72 19.93 4.48
N ARG A 67 14.44 20.23 4.64
CA ARG A 67 13.56 20.60 3.54
C ARG A 67 12.95 21.96 3.81
N VAL A 68 12.99 22.80 2.80
CA VAL A 68 12.25 24.06 2.80
C VAL A 68 11.00 23.84 1.94
N GLU A 69 9.84 24.11 2.50
CA GLU A 69 8.56 23.96 1.82
C GLU A 69 7.66 25.16 2.07
N ARG A 70 6.91 25.54 1.03
CA ARG A 70 5.84 26.51 1.18
C ARG A 70 4.50 25.82 1.35
N ARG A 71 3.82 26.07 2.47
CA ARG A 71 2.44 25.59 2.72
C ARG A 71 1.50 26.79 2.84
N GLY A 72 0.79 27.07 1.75
CA GLY A 72 -0.07 28.25 1.68
C GLY A 72 0.74 29.55 1.78
N SER A 73 0.54 30.32 2.86
CA SER A 73 1.26 31.57 3.13
C SER A 73 2.50 31.39 4.03
N VAL A 74 2.75 30.18 4.56
CA VAL A 74 3.85 29.90 5.48
C VAL A 74 4.99 29.23 4.73
N VAL A 75 6.22 29.70 4.97
CA VAL A 75 7.45 29.01 4.57
C VAL A 75 7.97 28.24 5.78
N THR A 76 8.23 26.96 5.60
CA THR A 76 8.61 26.06 6.70
C THR A 76 9.94 25.39 6.39
N VAL A 77 10.84 25.35 7.38
CA VAL A 77 12.03 24.48 7.37
C VAL A 77 11.72 23.26 8.21
N GLU A 78 11.74 22.09 7.57
CA GLU A 78 11.57 20.78 8.19
C GLU A 78 12.93 20.19 8.55
N VAL A 79 13.19 20.01 9.82
CA VAL A 79 14.42 19.42 10.37
C VAL A 79 14.10 18.03 10.91
N PRO A 80 14.63 16.95 10.31
CA PRO A 80 14.36 15.59 10.79
C PRO A 80 14.98 15.36 12.16
N LYS A 81 14.26 14.63 13.02
CA LYS A 81 14.81 14.16 14.28
C LYS A 81 15.78 13.00 14.02
N ASP A 82 16.90 12.98 14.74
CA ASP A 82 17.90 11.90 14.62
C ASP A 82 17.32 10.52 14.89
N ARG A 83 16.38 10.43 15.81
CA ARG A 83 15.71 9.18 16.19
C ARG A 83 14.20 9.41 16.27
N PRO A 84 13.50 9.37 15.13
CA PRO A 84 12.05 9.45 15.17
C PRO A 84 11.50 8.23 15.94
N PRO A 85 10.45 8.38 16.75
CA PRO A 85 9.84 7.27 17.44
C PRO A 85 9.29 6.24 16.43
N ILE A 86 9.43 4.96 16.77
CA ILE A 86 8.83 3.88 16.00
C ILE A 86 7.30 3.98 16.13
N VAL A 87 6.61 3.98 15.01
CA VAL A 87 5.16 3.92 14.96
C VAL A 87 4.73 2.46 15.09
N GLY A 88 4.41 2.00 16.30
CA GLY A 88 3.94 0.63 16.53
C GLY A 88 2.54 0.42 15.94
N LEU A 89 2.40 -0.62 15.08
CA LEU A 89 1.14 -0.93 14.39
C LEU A 89 -0.02 -1.13 15.37
N ILE A 90 0.18 -1.99 16.36
CA ILE A 90 -0.89 -2.36 17.32
C ILE A 90 -1.34 -1.16 18.14
N ARG A 91 -0.37 -0.34 18.58
CA ARG A 91 -0.68 0.90 19.31
C ARG A 91 -1.47 1.89 18.44
N LEU A 92 -1.06 2.01 17.16
CA LEU A 92 -1.75 2.88 16.20
C LEU A 92 -3.19 2.40 15.97
N MET A 93 -3.39 1.12 15.71
CA MET A 93 -4.72 0.53 15.52
C MET A 93 -5.60 0.67 16.77
N SER A 94 -5.02 0.49 17.97
CA SER A 94 -5.76 0.69 19.23
C SER A 94 -6.24 2.14 19.41
N ALA A 95 -5.44 3.12 18.99
CA ALA A 95 -5.80 4.53 19.04
C ALA A 95 -6.86 4.92 18.01
N MET A 96 -6.95 4.20 16.89
CA MET A 96 -7.96 4.41 15.85
C MET A 96 -9.35 3.88 16.24
N GLY A 97 -9.41 2.94 17.18
CA GLY A 97 -10.67 2.32 17.61
C GLY A 97 -11.38 1.58 16.46
N GLU A 98 -12.70 1.81 16.34
CA GLU A 98 -13.58 1.10 15.41
C GLU A 98 -13.63 1.71 13.99
N THR A 99 -12.78 2.67 13.67
CA THR A 99 -12.89 3.47 12.45
C THR A 99 -12.16 2.93 11.21
N VAL A 100 -11.62 1.70 11.27
CA VAL A 100 -10.92 1.09 10.11
C VAL A 100 -11.95 0.47 9.17
N PRO A 101 -12.09 0.96 7.92
CA PRO A 101 -13.02 0.38 6.96
C PRO A 101 -12.60 -1.05 6.58
N ALA A 102 -13.58 -1.86 6.14
CA ALA A 102 -13.30 -3.22 5.66
C ALA A 102 -12.28 -3.20 4.50
N VAL A 103 -11.42 -4.23 4.45
CA VAL A 103 -10.39 -4.44 3.44
C VAL A 103 -9.45 -3.22 3.30
N SER A 104 -9.11 -2.64 4.45
CA SER A 104 -8.17 -1.52 4.52
C SER A 104 -6.90 -1.91 5.25
N ALA A 105 -5.77 -1.51 4.68
CA ALA A 105 -4.46 -1.68 5.30
C ALA A 105 -4.06 -0.42 6.06
N VAL A 106 -3.59 -0.56 7.30
CA VAL A 106 -3.02 0.53 8.09
C VAL A 106 -1.57 0.72 7.67
N LEU A 107 -1.25 1.88 7.07
CA LEU A 107 0.09 2.16 6.55
C LEU A 107 1.02 2.75 7.61
N GLY A 108 0.52 3.61 8.48
CA GLY A 108 1.31 4.36 9.45
C GLY A 108 0.70 5.69 9.82
N GLN A 109 1.53 6.68 10.04
CA GLN A 109 1.12 8.04 10.40
C GLN A 109 1.72 9.08 9.45
N ASP A 110 1.01 10.17 9.24
CA ASP A 110 1.54 11.35 8.55
C ASP A 110 2.47 12.17 9.47
N ASN A 111 2.95 13.31 8.96
CA ASN A 111 3.81 14.21 9.72
C ASN A 111 3.12 14.83 10.95
N GLN A 112 1.79 14.86 10.96
CA GLN A 112 1.00 15.38 12.09
C GLN A 112 0.67 14.31 13.14
N GLY A 113 1.03 13.04 12.86
CA GLY A 113 0.70 11.89 13.71
C GLY A 113 -0.67 11.30 13.44
N LEU A 114 -1.35 11.74 12.37
CA LEU A 114 -2.65 11.20 11.97
C LEU A 114 -2.48 9.85 11.26
N PRO A 115 -3.28 8.84 11.58
CA PRO A 115 -3.19 7.53 10.95
C PRO A 115 -3.56 7.61 9.46
N ILE A 116 -2.79 6.89 8.65
CA ILE A 116 -3.04 6.73 7.21
C ILE A 116 -3.48 5.30 6.95
N VAL A 117 -4.63 5.17 6.33
CA VAL A 117 -5.26 3.90 5.96
C VAL A 117 -5.48 3.85 4.46
N LEU A 118 -5.22 2.70 3.85
CA LEU A 118 -5.39 2.49 2.42
C LEU A 118 -6.46 1.42 2.16
N ARG A 119 -7.62 1.84 1.64
CA ARG A 119 -8.71 0.94 1.29
C ARG A 119 -8.47 0.33 -0.08
N LEU A 120 -8.16 -0.98 -0.13
CA LEU A 120 -7.79 -1.67 -1.37
C LEU A 120 -8.91 -1.73 -2.41
N PRO A 121 -10.19 -1.98 -2.07
CA PRO A 121 -11.27 -1.99 -3.06
C PRO A 121 -11.59 -0.62 -3.68
N SER A 122 -11.00 0.48 -3.17
CA SER A 122 -11.23 1.81 -3.75
C SER A 122 -10.78 1.85 -5.23
N PRO A 123 -11.56 2.46 -6.13
CA PRO A 123 -11.20 2.62 -7.54
C PRO A 123 -9.84 3.27 -7.74
N ASP A 124 -9.47 4.18 -6.85
CA ASP A 124 -8.24 4.96 -6.92
C ASP A 124 -7.02 4.22 -6.40
N VAL A 125 -7.23 3.06 -5.76
CA VAL A 125 -6.18 2.24 -5.14
C VAL A 125 -6.01 0.92 -5.89
N ALA A 126 -7.05 0.11 -6.00
CA ALA A 126 -7.11 -1.19 -6.66
C ALA A 126 -5.89 -2.09 -6.44
N HIS A 127 -4.73 -1.69 -6.93
CA HIS A 127 -3.44 -2.37 -6.80
C HIS A 127 -2.39 -1.40 -6.27
N VAL A 128 -1.43 -1.91 -5.49
CA VAL A 128 -0.42 -1.11 -4.79
C VAL A 128 0.98 -1.54 -5.21
N LEU A 129 1.80 -0.58 -5.61
CA LEU A 129 3.21 -0.81 -5.86
C LEU A 129 4.04 -0.20 -4.73
N ILE A 130 4.88 -1.01 -4.08
CA ILE A 130 5.82 -0.58 -3.05
C ILE A 130 7.22 -0.57 -3.62
N THR A 131 7.85 0.59 -3.71
CA THR A 131 9.19 0.75 -4.28
C THR A 131 10.16 1.36 -3.28
N GLY A 132 11.46 1.14 -3.48
CA GLY A 132 12.52 1.75 -2.68
C GLY A 132 13.74 0.84 -2.56
N THR A 133 14.87 1.40 -2.17
CA THR A 133 16.12 0.66 -1.95
C THR A 133 16.04 -0.30 -0.76
N THR A 134 17.07 -1.15 -0.61
CA THR A 134 17.26 -1.95 0.60
C THR A 134 17.38 -1.03 1.82
N GLY A 135 16.70 -1.38 2.93
CA GLY A 135 16.68 -0.55 4.13
C GLY A 135 15.64 0.57 4.12
N SER A 136 14.88 0.79 3.03
CA SER A 136 13.77 1.73 3.02
C SER A 136 12.61 1.30 3.92
N GLY A 137 12.43 -0.01 4.18
CA GLY A 137 11.39 -0.56 5.04
C GLY A 137 10.21 -1.20 4.30
N LYS A 138 10.35 -1.54 3.00
CA LYS A 138 9.27 -2.15 2.18
C LYS A 138 8.64 -3.39 2.80
N THR A 139 9.48 -4.36 3.16
CA THR A 139 9.01 -5.62 3.76
C THR A 139 8.32 -5.38 5.11
N GLU A 140 8.81 -4.43 5.91
CA GLU A 140 8.18 -4.09 7.19
C GLU A 140 6.83 -3.41 7.00
N LEU A 141 6.72 -2.50 6.00
CA LEU A 141 5.45 -1.90 5.62
C LEU A 141 4.45 -2.97 5.14
N ALA A 142 4.89 -3.89 4.27
CA ALA A 142 4.05 -4.99 3.80
C ALA A 142 3.58 -5.89 4.95
N LYS A 143 4.45 -6.23 5.93
CA LYS A 143 4.06 -6.97 7.13
C LYS A 143 2.98 -6.26 7.94
N SER A 144 3.10 -4.94 8.12
CA SER A 144 2.10 -4.14 8.82
C SER A 144 0.77 -4.11 8.05
N MET A 145 0.82 -4.03 6.71
CA MET A 145 -0.38 -4.12 5.87
C MET A 145 -1.05 -5.51 6.00
N ILE A 146 -0.28 -6.59 5.89
CA ILE A 146 -0.78 -7.97 6.02
C ILE A 146 -1.46 -8.16 7.38
N LEU A 147 -0.78 -7.78 8.47
CA LEU A 147 -1.32 -7.98 9.81
C LEU A 147 -2.56 -7.12 10.07
N SER A 148 -2.55 -5.86 9.67
CA SER A 148 -3.71 -4.98 9.85
C SER A 148 -4.93 -5.46 9.05
N LEU A 149 -4.73 -5.95 7.83
CA LEU A 149 -5.79 -6.56 7.03
C LEU A 149 -6.37 -7.80 7.72
N ALA A 150 -5.53 -8.68 8.26
CA ALA A 150 -5.97 -9.88 8.96
C ALA A 150 -6.68 -9.59 10.28
N LEU A 151 -6.25 -8.57 11.03
CA LEU A 151 -6.89 -8.16 12.28
C LEU A 151 -8.24 -7.47 12.06
N CYS A 152 -8.41 -6.79 10.92
CA CYS A 152 -9.63 -6.03 10.63
C CYS A 152 -10.71 -6.84 9.88
N ASN A 153 -10.37 -7.99 9.32
CA ASN A 153 -11.30 -8.76 8.50
C ASN A 153 -11.30 -10.24 8.89
N PRO A 154 -12.43 -10.93 8.89
CA PRO A 154 -12.45 -12.38 9.11
C PRO A 154 -12.01 -13.14 7.82
N PRO A 155 -11.51 -14.40 7.97
CA PRO A 155 -11.07 -15.21 6.82
C PRO A 155 -12.12 -15.47 5.75
N GLN A 156 -13.40 -15.36 6.10
CA GLN A 156 -14.55 -15.50 5.18
C GLN A 156 -14.71 -14.27 4.26
N ALA A 157 -14.24 -13.10 4.69
CA ALA A 157 -14.35 -11.86 3.92
C ALA A 157 -13.03 -11.52 3.19
N LEU A 158 -11.89 -12.02 3.70
CA LEU A 158 -10.56 -11.71 3.17
C LEU A 158 -9.67 -12.94 3.13
N ARG A 159 -9.07 -13.20 1.98
CA ARG A 159 -8.05 -14.24 1.80
C ARG A 159 -6.73 -13.59 1.37
N LEU A 160 -5.63 -14.21 1.74
CA LEU A 160 -4.28 -13.73 1.47
C LEU A 160 -3.47 -14.79 0.70
N LEU A 161 -2.79 -14.37 -0.35
CA LEU A 161 -1.71 -15.11 -1.00
C LEU A 161 -0.41 -14.35 -0.76
N LEU A 162 0.55 -14.98 -0.07
CA LEU A 162 1.84 -14.37 0.24
C LEU A 162 2.94 -15.06 -0.57
N ILE A 163 3.64 -14.29 -1.40
CA ILE A 163 4.74 -14.75 -2.26
C ILE A 163 6.02 -14.04 -1.82
N ASP A 164 6.97 -14.81 -1.33
CA ASP A 164 8.26 -14.32 -0.81
C ASP A 164 9.39 -15.21 -1.34
N PRO A 165 9.90 -14.97 -2.55
CA PRO A 165 10.93 -15.81 -3.17
C PRO A 165 12.21 -15.95 -2.34
N LYS A 166 12.49 -14.97 -1.47
CA LYS A 166 13.66 -14.98 -0.58
C LYS A 166 13.40 -15.74 0.74
N GLY A 167 12.15 -16.00 1.07
CA GLY A 167 11.72 -16.70 2.27
C GLY A 167 12.07 -16.00 3.59
N ARG A 168 12.29 -14.69 3.59
CA ARG A 168 12.75 -13.92 4.76
C ARG A 168 11.72 -12.92 5.28
N GLY A 169 10.78 -12.50 4.44
CA GLY A 169 9.81 -11.47 4.76
C GLY A 169 8.57 -12.00 5.47
N TYR A 170 7.93 -13.01 4.89
CA TYR A 170 6.56 -13.36 5.27
C TYR A 170 6.41 -14.68 6.04
N ARG A 171 7.49 -15.42 6.32
CA ARG A 171 7.44 -16.73 7.03
C ARG A 171 6.68 -16.68 8.35
N LEU A 172 6.75 -15.57 9.08
CA LEU A 172 6.06 -15.40 10.37
C LEU A 172 4.53 -15.47 10.26
N PHE A 173 3.98 -15.31 9.05
CA PHE A 173 2.55 -15.41 8.80
C PHE A 173 2.05 -16.82 8.51
N ASN A 174 2.95 -17.83 8.42
CA ASN A 174 2.52 -19.21 8.28
C ASN A 174 1.63 -19.62 9.47
N GLY A 175 0.48 -20.21 9.17
CA GLY A 175 -0.55 -20.50 10.18
C GLY A 175 -1.64 -19.44 10.32
N LEU A 176 -1.52 -18.29 9.64
CA LEU A 176 -2.58 -17.28 9.58
C LEU A 176 -3.82 -17.89 8.86
N PRO A 177 -5.03 -17.87 9.47
CA PRO A 177 -6.21 -18.53 8.90
C PRO A 177 -6.72 -17.89 7.58
N HIS A 178 -6.25 -16.69 7.26
CA HIS A 178 -6.55 -15.97 6.01
C HIS A 178 -5.78 -16.53 4.81
N LEU A 179 -4.70 -17.26 5.02
CA LEU A 179 -3.87 -17.75 3.92
C LEU A 179 -4.63 -18.75 3.03
N ILE A 180 -4.49 -18.60 1.72
CA ILE A 180 -4.97 -19.56 0.72
C ILE A 180 -4.10 -20.82 0.75
N CYS A 181 -2.78 -20.63 0.88
CA CYS A 181 -1.78 -21.67 1.03
C CYS A 181 -0.64 -21.16 1.92
N PRO A 182 0.29 -22.00 2.40
CA PRO A 182 1.51 -21.53 3.06
C PRO A 182 2.25 -20.51 2.22
N VAL A 183 3.10 -19.69 2.87
CA VAL A 183 3.89 -18.67 2.15
C VAL A 183 4.70 -19.34 1.05
N VAL A 184 4.45 -18.88 -0.20
CA VAL A 184 5.09 -19.41 -1.40
C VAL A 184 6.48 -18.83 -1.55
N THR A 185 7.50 -19.69 -1.61
CA THR A 185 8.91 -19.30 -1.77
C THR A 185 9.51 -19.75 -3.09
N ASP A 186 8.89 -20.69 -3.77
CA ASP A 186 9.33 -21.19 -5.08
C ASP A 186 8.70 -20.38 -6.21
N GLY A 187 9.51 -20.03 -7.23
CA GLY A 187 9.05 -19.22 -8.35
C GLY A 187 8.06 -19.92 -9.27
N ASN A 188 8.19 -21.26 -9.45
CA ASN A 188 7.27 -22.02 -10.30
C ASN A 188 5.93 -22.23 -9.58
N GLU A 189 5.97 -22.48 -8.26
CA GLU A 189 4.75 -22.51 -7.46
C GLU A 189 4.05 -21.13 -7.48
N ALA A 190 4.80 -20.04 -7.37
CA ALA A 190 4.24 -18.70 -7.47
C ALA A 190 3.54 -18.47 -8.82
N ALA A 191 4.14 -18.90 -9.93
CA ALA A 191 3.54 -18.82 -11.25
C ALA A 191 2.24 -19.61 -11.31
N HIS A 192 2.25 -20.86 -10.87
CA HIS A 192 1.05 -21.72 -10.84
C HIS A 192 -0.07 -21.12 -9.97
N ARG A 193 0.26 -20.52 -8.81
CA ARG A 193 -0.74 -19.87 -7.95
C ARG A 193 -1.34 -18.62 -8.60
N LEU A 194 -0.52 -17.82 -9.29
CA LEU A 194 -1.00 -16.63 -9.99
C LEU A 194 -1.84 -16.99 -11.23
N ASP A 195 -1.48 -18.04 -11.96
CA ASP A 195 -2.30 -18.55 -13.07
C ASP A 195 -3.65 -19.07 -12.55
N GLY A 196 -3.69 -19.81 -11.44
CA GLY A 196 -4.94 -20.22 -10.81
C GLY A 196 -5.81 -19.05 -10.31
N LEU A 197 -5.21 -17.88 -10.03
CA LEU A 197 -5.99 -16.67 -9.74
C LEU A 197 -6.58 -16.03 -11.00
N LEU A 198 -6.01 -16.25 -12.20
CA LEU A 198 -6.67 -15.86 -13.46
C LEU A 198 -7.93 -16.69 -13.69
N ASP A 199 -7.86 -18.00 -13.48
CA ASP A 199 -9.02 -18.89 -13.61
C ASP A 199 -10.12 -18.50 -12.60
N GLU A 200 -9.73 -18.21 -11.35
CA GLU A 200 -10.67 -17.73 -10.33
C GLU A 200 -11.25 -16.35 -10.68
N MET A 201 -10.48 -15.46 -11.27
CA MET A 201 -10.95 -14.16 -11.74
C MET A 201 -12.01 -14.32 -12.84
N GLU A 202 -11.77 -15.19 -13.83
CA GLU A 202 -12.70 -15.48 -14.93
C GLU A 202 -13.99 -16.11 -14.39
N ARG A 203 -13.88 -17.08 -13.49
CA ARG A 203 -15.03 -17.69 -12.81
C ARG A 203 -15.89 -16.64 -12.08
N ARG A 204 -15.24 -15.71 -11.37
CA ARG A 204 -15.94 -14.64 -10.63
C ARG A 204 -16.61 -13.63 -11.55
N ASP A 205 -15.95 -13.27 -12.62
CA ASP A 205 -16.51 -12.36 -13.62
C ASP A 205 -17.81 -12.95 -14.22
N GLU A 206 -17.82 -14.27 -14.55
CA GLU A 206 -19.00 -14.97 -15.04
C GLU A 206 -20.12 -15.06 -14.00
N ALA A 207 -19.78 -15.27 -12.73
CA ALA A 207 -20.73 -15.40 -11.64
C ALA A 207 -21.20 -14.05 -11.06
N GLY A 208 -20.55 -12.95 -11.41
CA GLY A 208 -20.79 -11.63 -10.79
C GLY A 208 -20.35 -11.58 -9.33
N GLU A 209 -19.36 -12.39 -8.95
CA GLU A 209 -18.86 -12.51 -7.58
C GLU A 209 -17.59 -11.68 -7.36
N CYS A 210 -17.40 -11.16 -6.17
CA CYS A 210 -16.17 -10.46 -5.79
C CYS A 210 -15.70 -10.72 -4.35
N GLU A 211 -16.36 -11.62 -3.64
CA GLU A 211 -16.06 -12.02 -2.27
C GLU A 211 -15.79 -13.55 -2.19
N PRO A 212 -14.92 -13.99 -1.26
CA PRO A 212 -14.07 -13.17 -0.39
C PRO A 212 -13.03 -12.40 -1.20
N ARG A 213 -12.66 -11.20 -0.73
CA ARG A 213 -11.56 -10.44 -1.37
C ARG A 213 -10.26 -11.21 -1.25
N ILE A 214 -9.46 -11.22 -2.32
CA ILE A 214 -8.15 -11.86 -2.35
C ILE A 214 -7.08 -10.79 -2.49
N ILE A 215 -6.17 -10.72 -1.52
CA ILE A 215 -5.03 -9.81 -1.59
C ILE A 215 -3.75 -10.62 -1.77
N VAL A 216 -3.04 -10.35 -2.85
CA VAL A 216 -1.77 -10.99 -3.18
C VAL A 216 -0.63 -10.06 -2.80
N PHE A 217 0.23 -10.50 -1.91
CA PHE A 217 1.47 -9.80 -1.57
C PHE A 217 2.65 -10.47 -2.24
N VAL A 218 3.48 -9.68 -2.95
CA VAL A 218 4.71 -10.14 -3.61
C VAL A 218 5.87 -9.30 -3.07
N ASP A 219 6.84 -9.91 -2.37
CA ASP A 219 7.96 -9.18 -1.73
C ASP A 219 8.98 -8.62 -2.74
N GLU A 220 9.27 -9.35 -3.82
CA GLU A 220 10.15 -8.86 -4.89
C GLU A 220 9.61 -9.31 -6.27
N MET A 221 8.87 -8.43 -6.89
CA MET A 221 8.27 -8.69 -8.21
C MET A 221 9.32 -8.90 -9.31
N ALA A 222 10.46 -8.21 -9.20
CA ALA A 222 11.53 -8.33 -10.18
C ALA A 222 12.10 -9.75 -10.23
N ASP A 223 12.29 -10.38 -9.07
CA ASP A 223 12.81 -11.74 -8.98
C ASP A 223 11.84 -12.74 -9.62
N LEU A 224 10.53 -12.60 -9.40
CA LEU A 224 9.52 -13.44 -10.05
C LEU A 224 9.50 -13.31 -11.57
N MET A 225 9.59 -12.07 -12.07
CA MET A 225 9.60 -11.82 -13.52
C MET A 225 10.84 -12.39 -14.21
N MET A 226 11.98 -12.46 -13.51
CA MET A 226 13.20 -13.05 -14.04
C MET A 226 13.13 -14.58 -14.15
N VAL A 227 12.47 -15.25 -13.19
CA VAL A 227 12.35 -16.71 -13.14
C VAL A 227 11.35 -17.23 -14.17
N SER A 228 10.19 -16.62 -14.28
CA SER A 228 9.05 -17.12 -15.07
C SER A 228 8.81 -16.37 -16.38
N GLY A 229 9.67 -15.40 -16.72
CA GLY A 229 9.74 -14.77 -18.04
C GLY A 229 8.47 -14.04 -18.49
N LYS A 230 8.17 -14.10 -19.80
CA LYS A 230 7.09 -13.36 -20.45
C LYS A 230 5.69 -13.77 -19.94
N GLN A 231 5.50 -15.05 -19.62
CA GLN A 231 4.21 -15.54 -19.13
C GLN A 231 3.83 -14.87 -17.81
N MET A 232 4.75 -14.80 -16.84
CA MET A 232 4.51 -14.13 -15.55
C MET A 232 4.10 -12.66 -15.74
N VAL A 233 4.78 -11.94 -16.64
CA VAL A 233 4.43 -10.56 -16.96
C VAL A 233 3.00 -10.46 -17.49
N GLN A 234 2.57 -11.37 -18.34
CA GLN A 234 1.22 -11.40 -18.89
C GLN A 234 0.17 -11.72 -17.80
N THR A 235 0.42 -12.73 -16.97
CA THR A 235 -0.45 -13.10 -15.84
C THR A 235 -0.66 -11.94 -14.88
N VAL A 236 0.43 -11.32 -14.42
CA VAL A 236 0.37 -10.16 -13.52
C VAL A 236 -0.33 -8.96 -14.19
N THR A 237 -0.08 -8.73 -15.49
CA THR A 237 -0.75 -7.66 -16.24
C THR A 237 -2.25 -7.86 -16.29
N ARG A 238 -2.71 -9.06 -16.62
CA ARG A 238 -4.15 -9.39 -16.68
C ARG A 238 -4.82 -9.27 -15.32
N LEU A 239 -4.20 -9.79 -14.26
CA LEU A 239 -4.69 -9.63 -12.88
C LEU A 239 -4.77 -8.15 -12.48
N ALA A 240 -3.77 -7.34 -12.83
CA ALA A 240 -3.75 -5.92 -12.50
C ALA A 240 -4.72 -5.08 -13.35
N GLN A 241 -5.14 -5.55 -14.52
CA GLN A 241 -6.13 -4.87 -15.36
C GLN A 241 -7.57 -5.16 -14.96
N ARG A 242 -7.89 -6.41 -14.59
CA ARG A 242 -9.26 -6.89 -14.39
C ARG A 242 -9.56 -7.34 -12.95
N GLY A 243 -8.54 -7.69 -12.17
CA GLY A 243 -8.70 -8.31 -10.86
C GLY A 243 -9.54 -7.50 -9.86
N ARG A 244 -9.55 -6.16 -9.97
CA ARG A 244 -10.31 -5.29 -9.06
C ARG A 244 -11.80 -5.64 -9.02
N GLU A 245 -12.43 -5.87 -10.16
CA GLU A 245 -13.86 -6.15 -10.26
C GLU A 245 -14.18 -7.53 -9.69
N ALA A 246 -13.31 -8.50 -9.95
CA ALA A 246 -13.36 -9.83 -9.35
C ALA A 246 -12.93 -9.89 -7.87
N GLY A 247 -12.59 -8.75 -7.25
CA GLY A 247 -12.17 -8.69 -5.85
C GLY A 247 -10.75 -9.19 -5.58
N ILE A 248 -9.87 -9.20 -6.60
CA ILE A 248 -8.47 -9.61 -6.50
C ILE A 248 -7.58 -8.38 -6.57
N HIS A 249 -6.75 -8.18 -5.56
CA HIS A 249 -5.89 -7.00 -5.42
C HIS A 249 -4.43 -7.42 -5.28
N LEU A 250 -3.53 -6.72 -5.98
CA LEU A 250 -2.09 -6.97 -5.93
C LEU A 250 -1.40 -5.89 -5.08
N VAL A 251 -0.52 -6.32 -4.19
CA VAL A 251 0.44 -5.48 -3.47
C VAL A 251 1.83 -6.00 -3.81
N ALA A 252 2.48 -5.35 -4.75
CA ALA A 252 3.77 -5.77 -5.28
C ALA A 252 4.90 -4.87 -4.77
N SER A 253 5.98 -5.47 -4.27
CA SER A 253 7.19 -4.76 -3.88
C SER A 253 8.30 -4.93 -4.91
N THR A 254 9.16 -3.92 -5.08
CA THR A 254 10.40 -4.05 -5.84
C THR A 254 11.48 -3.07 -5.35
N GLN A 255 12.72 -3.52 -5.39
CA GLN A 255 13.89 -2.69 -5.07
C GLN A 255 14.38 -1.89 -6.29
N LYS A 256 14.07 -2.37 -7.49
CA LYS A 256 14.53 -1.76 -8.74
C LYS A 256 13.35 -1.25 -9.55
N PRO A 257 12.98 0.03 -9.39
CA PRO A 257 11.93 0.64 -10.20
C PRO A 257 12.48 0.93 -11.62
N THR A 258 12.90 -0.12 -12.36
CA THR A 258 13.37 0.07 -13.73
C THR A 258 12.19 0.24 -14.68
N ALA A 259 12.39 1.00 -15.75
CA ALA A 259 11.37 1.19 -16.79
C ALA A 259 10.90 -0.14 -17.42
N ALA A 260 11.76 -1.17 -17.43
CA ALA A 260 11.41 -2.51 -17.93
C ALA A 260 10.42 -3.24 -17.03
N ILE A 261 10.50 -3.08 -15.69
CA ILE A 261 9.65 -3.78 -14.72
C ILE A 261 8.45 -2.91 -14.33
N VAL A 262 8.69 -1.61 -14.14
CA VAL A 262 7.71 -0.65 -13.62
C VAL A 262 7.07 0.16 -14.76
N GLY A 263 7.78 0.36 -15.88
CA GLY A 263 7.36 1.31 -16.92
C GLY A 263 6.08 0.95 -17.66
N GLY A 264 5.89 -0.31 -18.01
CA GLY A 264 4.69 -0.78 -18.74
C GLY A 264 3.56 -1.19 -17.81
N LEU A 265 3.87 -2.02 -16.80
CA LEU A 265 2.90 -2.55 -15.84
C LEU A 265 2.39 -1.51 -14.85
N ALA A 266 3.31 -0.72 -14.27
CA ALA A 266 2.98 0.16 -13.15
C ALA A 266 2.33 1.47 -13.56
N LYS A 267 2.55 1.93 -14.79
CA LYS A 267 2.04 3.24 -15.22
C LYS A 267 0.51 3.28 -15.29
N SER A 268 -0.10 2.19 -15.73
CA SER A 268 -1.56 2.06 -15.90
C SER A 268 -2.26 1.20 -14.86
N ASN A 269 -1.54 0.24 -14.24
CA ASN A 269 -2.19 -0.82 -13.47
C ASN A 269 -1.98 -0.72 -11.95
N PHE A 270 -1.06 0.13 -11.48
CA PHE A 270 -0.83 0.38 -10.04
C PHE A 270 -1.06 1.85 -9.72
N PRO A 271 -2.32 2.26 -9.55
CA PRO A 271 -2.68 3.65 -9.31
C PRO A 271 -2.23 4.18 -7.94
N ALA A 272 -2.07 3.28 -6.96
CA ALA A 272 -1.52 3.63 -5.65
C ALA A 272 -0.05 3.18 -5.56
N ARG A 273 0.82 4.08 -5.15
CA ARG A 273 2.26 3.82 -5.01
C ARG A 273 2.76 4.23 -3.64
N LEU A 274 3.53 3.35 -3.02
CA LEU A 274 4.24 3.58 -1.77
C LEU A 274 5.74 3.62 -2.08
N VAL A 275 6.30 4.82 -2.07
CA VAL A 275 7.67 5.04 -2.51
C VAL A 275 8.55 5.34 -1.29
N GLY A 276 9.45 4.42 -0.97
CA GLY A 276 10.52 4.63 0.01
C GLY A 276 11.73 5.33 -0.62
N SER A 277 12.84 5.43 0.11
CA SER A 277 14.05 6.07 -0.42
C SER A 277 14.56 5.37 -1.67
N VAL A 278 15.00 6.15 -2.65
CA VAL A 278 15.57 5.71 -3.92
C VAL A 278 16.91 6.41 -4.16
N ALA A 279 17.70 5.90 -5.12
CA ALA A 279 19.07 6.35 -5.30
C ALA A 279 19.20 7.69 -6.06
N SER A 280 18.25 8.00 -6.94
CA SER A 280 18.31 9.18 -7.81
C SER A 280 16.95 9.83 -8.03
N ALA A 281 16.95 11.07 -8.51
CA ALA A 281 15.73 11.78 -8.90
C ALA A 281 15.01 11.11 -10.08
N ASP A 282 15.74 10.45 -10.98
CA ASP A 282 15.15 9.67 -12.07
C ASP A 282 14.44 8.43 -11.54
N ASP A 283 15.06 7.70 -10.60
CA ASP A 283 14.39 6.58 -9.91
C ASP A 283 13.15 7.07 -9.15
N ALA A 284 13.24 8.24 -8.50
CA ALA A 284 12.11 8.85 -7.82
C ALA A 284 10.95 9.14 -8.77
N ARG A 285 11.22 9.68 -9.95
CA ARG A 285 10.22 9.95 -11.00
C ARG A 285 9.58 8.67 -11.53
N ILE A 286 10.37 7.61 -11.76
CA ILE A 286 9.86 6.31 -12.23
C ILE A 286 9.00 5.66 -11.14
N ALA A 287 9.49 5.62 -9.90
CA ALA A 287 8.81 5.00 -8.77
C ALA A 287 7.48 5.70 -8.43
N ALA A 288 7.52 7.02 -8.29
CA ALA A 288 6.35 7.82 -7.96
C ALA A 288 5.39 8.00 -9.14
N GLY A 289 5.88 7.94 -10.38
CA GLY A 289 5.12 8.25 -11.59
C GLY A 289 4.86 9.74 -11.79
N VAL A 290 5.42 10.59 -10.93
CA VAL A 290 5.35 12.05 -10.98
C VAL A 290 6.74 12.62 -10.78
N ALA A 291 7.02 13.75 -11.44
CA ALA A 291 8.30 14.44 -11.29
C ALA A 291 8.36 15.22 -9.96
N GLY A 292 9.57 15.38 -9.42
CA GLY A 292 9.79 16.19 -8.22
C GLY A 292 9.17 15.63 -6.94
N SER A 293 8.98 14.31 -6.86
CA SER A 293 8.39 13.67 -5.67
C SER A 293 9.26 13.83 -4.42
N GLY A 294 10.59 13.97 -4.56
CA GLY A 294 11.53 14.05 -3.45
C GLY A 294 11.82 12.71 -2.77
N ALA A 295 11.49 11.58 -3.41
CA ALA A 295 11.74 10.25 -2.84
C ALA A 295 13.24 9.94 -2.68
N GLU A 296 14.12 10.56 -3.45
CA GLU A 296 15.58 10.51 -3.32
C GLU A 296 16.10 11.15 -2.03
N ARG A 297 15.28 11.98 -1.39
CA ARG A 297 15.62 12.68 -0.13
C ARG A 297 15.04 12.00 1.11
N LEU A 298 14.32 10.88 0.94
CA LEU A 298 13.76 10.14 2.06
C LEU A 298 14.86 9.48 2.89
N THR A 299 14.64 9.43 4.20
CA THR A 299 15.64 8.93 5.15
C THR A 299 15.71 7.41 5.26
N GLY A 300 14.82 6.68 4.56
CA GLY A 300 14.65 5.24 4.73
C GLY A 300 13.96 4.87 6.05
N ARG A 301 14.09 3.62 6.50
CA ARG A 301 13.55 3.12 7.78
C ARG A 301 12.08 3.44 7.99
N GLY A 302 11.27 3.20 6.96
CA GLY A 302 9.82 3.43 7.00
C GLY A 302 9.38 4.85 6.63
N ASP A 303 10.27 5.68 6.09
CA ASP A 303 9.94 6.97 5.50
C ASP A 303 9.45 6.75 4.07
N PHE A 304 8.17 6.97 3.83
CA PHE A 304 7.51 6.71 2.56
C PHE A 304 6.72 7.91 2.04
N LEU A 305 6.54 7.92 0.73
CA LEU A 305 5.54 8.74 0.06
C LEU A 305 4.39 7.83 -0.41
N LEU A 306 3.17 8.16 -0.06
CA LEU A 306 1.97 7.61 -0.69
C LEU A 306 1.61 8.52 -1.85
N VAL A 307 1.54 7.94 -3.05
CA VAL A 307 1.15 8.64 -4.27
C VAL A 307 -0.14 8.01 -4.80
N VAL A 308 -1.21 8.78 -4.85
CA VAL A 308 -2.52 8.39 -5.40
C VAL A 308 -3.05 9.54 -6.23
N LYS A 309 -3.44 9.28 -7.48
CA LYS A 309 -3.92 10.33 -8.41
C LYS A 309 -2.96 11.52 -8.57
N GLY A 310 -1.66 11.26 -8.55
CA GLY A 310 -0.63 12.29 -8.65
C GLY A 310 -0.45 13.16 -7.39
N GLN A 311 -1.25 12.96 -6.36
CA GLN A 311 -1.07 13.62 -5.07
C GLN A 311 -0.09 12.84 -4.20
N ILE A 312 0.77 13.57 -3.51
CA ILE A 312 1.86 13.00 -2.69
C ILE A 312 1.58 13.29 -1.22
N GLN A 313 1.55 12.25 -0.39
CA GLN A 313 1.48 12.36 1.05
C GLN A 313 2.65 11.60 1.70
N ARG A 314 3.45 12.29 2.53
CA ARG A 314 4.55 11.66 3.27
C ARG A 314 4.02 10.98 4.52
N LEU A 315 4.57 9.80 4.82
CA LEU A 315 4.19 9.03 5.99
C LEU A 315 5.39 8.32 6.63
N GLN A 316 5.28 8.05 7.92
CA GLN A 316 6.09 7.07 8.62
C GLN A 316 5.31 5.75 8.66
N ALA A 317 5.85 4.72 8.04
CA ALA A 317 5.27 3.39 8.05
C ALA A 317 5.15 2.85 9.48
N ALA A 318 4.05 2.18 9.75
CA ALA A 318 3.90 1.42 10.98
C ALA A 318 4.82 0.21 10.95
N TYR A 319 5.32 -0.15 12.13
CA TYR A 319 6.18 -1.29 12.37
C TYR A 319 5.47 -2.29 13.29
N VAL A 320 5.66 -3.56 13.01
CA VAL A 320 5.21 -4.65 13.86
C VAL A 320 6.41 -5.55 14.20
N ALA A 321 6.66 -5.77 15.49
CA ALA A 321 7.75 -6.63 15.91
C ALA A 321 7.44 -8.11 15.58
N PRO A 322 8.47 -8.94 15.29
CA PRO A 322 8.27 -10.37 15.01
C PRO A 322 7.43 -11.10 16.07
N ALA A 323 7.71 -10.86 17.34
CA ALA A 323 6.94 -11.44 18.45
C ALA A 323 5.46 -11.00 18.43
N GLU A 324 5.17 -9.78 18.04
CA GLU A 324 3.78 -9.30 17.90
C GLU A 324 3.06 -10.01 16.76
N VAL A 325 3.73 -10.30 15.64
CA VAL A 325 3.17 -11.10 14.53
C VAL A 325 2.85 -12.51 14.99
N GLU A 326 3.78 -13.19 15.67
CA GLU A 326 3.59 -14.57 16.17
C GLU A 326 2.40 -14.68 17.12
N VAL A 327 2.27 -13.73 18.05
CA VAL A 327 1.13 -13.68 18.99
C VAL A 327 -0.17 -13.50 18.23
N ALA A 328 -0.23 -12.57 17.27
CA ALA A 328 -1.43 -12.29 16.50
C ALA A 328 -1.84 -13.48 15.61
N VAL A 329 -0.88 -14.11 14.92
CA VAL A 329 -1.12 -15.31 14.09
C VAL A 329 -1.67 -16.45 14.96
N THR A 330 -1.05 -16.71 16.11
CA THR A 330 -1.50 -17.75 17.04
C THR A 330 -2.93 -17.48 17.56
N GLN A 331 -3.22 -16.24 17.90
CA GLN A 331 -4.55 -15.83 18.38
C GLN A 331 -5.61 -16.01 17.29
N LEU A 332 -5.35 -15.51 16.08
CA LEU A 332 -6.27 -15.64 14.96
C LEU A 332 -6.47 -17.12 14.57
N ALA A 333 -5.41 -17.93 14.57
CA ALA A 333 -5.51 -19.35 14.30
C ALA A 333 -6.40 -20.08 15.34
N ARG A 334 -6.28 -19.74 16.63
CA ARG A 334 -7.15 -20.32 17.69
C ARG A 334 -8.60 -19.90 17.52
N GLN A 335 -8.85 -18.63 17.21
CA GLN A 335 -10.19 -18.08 17.06
C GLN A 335 -10.96 -18.68 15.88
N PHE A 336 -10.29 -18.89 14.75
CA PHE A 336 -10.88 -19.42 13.53
C PHE A 336 -10.64 -20.92 13.32
N ARG A 337 -10.09 -21.61 14.33
CA ARG A 337 -10.01 -23.05 14.31
C ARG A 337 -11.43 -23.62 14.32
N ARG A 338 -11.88 -24.28 13.28
CA ARG A 338 -13.10 -25.10 13.32
C ARG A 338 -12.94 -26.08 14.46
N PRO A 339 -13.92 -26.22 15.39
CA PRO A 339 -13.88 -27.31 16.35
C PRO A 339 -13.80 -28.61 15.53
N ALA A 340 -12.72 -29.38 15.74
CA ALA A 340 -12.62 -30.72 15.25
C ALA A 340 -13.73 -31.54 15.97
N GLY A 341 -14.74 -32.02 15.18
CA GLY A 341 -15.70 -32.97 15.69
C GLY A 341 -16.82 -32.37 16.56
N GLY A 342 -17.74 -31.63 15.99
CA GLY A 342 -19.10 -31.62 16.50
C GLY A 342 -19.81 -32.86 15.93
N GLU A 343 -20.02 -33.86 16.79
CA GLU A 343 -20.90 -34.98 16.55
C GLU A 343 -22.21 -34.47 15.93
N ARG A 344 -22.56 -35.05 14.79
CA ARG A 344 -23.91 -34.89 14.24
C ARG A 344 -24.86 -35.49 15.30
N ALA A 345 -25.47 -34.65 16.08
CA ALA A 345 -26.64 -35.05 16.86
C ALA A 345 -27.70 -35.57 15.90
N GLY A 346 -28.06 -36.79 16.12
CA GLY A 346 -29.10 -37.66 15.62
C GLY A 346 -30.04 -37.09 14.54
N ALA A 347 -29.91 -37.57 13.33
CA ALA A 347 -31.04 -37.70 12.42
C ALA A 347 -31.70 -39.05 12.65
N PRO A 348 -33.03 -39.14 12.69
CA PRO A 348 -33.75 -40.39 12.95
C PRO A 348 -33.54 -41.37 11.81
N ARG A 349 -33.25 -42.63 12.17
CA ARG A 349 -33.22 -43.76 11.28
C ARG A 349 -34.60 -43.95 10.66
N SER A 350 -34.66 -43.89 9.33
CA SER A 350 -35.72 -44.51 8.57
C SER A 350 -35.14 -45.67 7.76
N ASP A 351 -35.71 -46.84 8.08
CA ASP A 351 -35.41 -48.11 7.41
C ASP A 351 -35.77 -48.08 5.92
N GLY A 352 -35.03 -48.83 5.15
CA GLY A 352 -35.59 -49.58 4.05
C GLY A 352 -35.20 -49.15 2.64
N ASN A 353 -34.44 -50.05 2.06
CA ASN A 353 -34.44 -50.47 0.63
C ASN A 353 -33.40 -49.87 -0.31
N GLN A 354 -32.40 -50.69 -0.59
CA GLN A 354 -31.64 -50.67 -1.85
C GLN A 354 -32.49 -51.12 -3.03
N PRO A 355 -32.18 -50.70 -4.26
CA PRO A 355 -31.36 -51.59 -5.07
C PRO A 355 -30.25 -50.94 -5.89
N THR A 356 -29.20 -51.71 -6.02
CA THR A 356 -28.09 -51.74 -6.96
C THR A 356 -28.53 -51.51 -8.43
N LEU A 357 -27.70 -50.75 -9.17
CA LEU A 357 -27.36 -51.02 -10.58
C LEU A 357 -26.37 -49.97 -11.14
N ALA A 358 -25.12 -50.43 -11.35
CA ALA A 358 -24.43 -50.65 -12.61
C ALA A 358 -23.89 -49.40 -13.35
N ARG A 359 -22.56 -49.35 -13.42
CA ARG A 359 -21.77 -48.65 -14.47
C ARG A 359 -22.08 -49.24 -15.84
N PRO A 360 -21.94 -48.47 -16.92
CA PRO A 360 -20.97 -48.91 -17.93
C PRO A 360 -19.98 -47.83 -18.40
N ALA A 361 -18.93 -48.39 -18.98
CA ALA A 361 -17.75 -47.81 -19.52
C ALA A 361 -17.93 -47.32 -20.98
N ASP A 362 -16.94 -46.46 -21.37
CA ASP A 362 -16.38 -46.34 -22.72
C ASP A 362 -17.27 -46.25 -23.96
N ALA A 363 -17.12 -45.15 -24.73
CA ALA A 363 -16.93 -45.21 -26.17
C ALA A 363 -16.38 -43.88 -26.72
N ALA A 364 -15.30 -44.03 -27.45
CA ALA A 364 -14.60 -43.04 -28.24
C ALA A 364 -15.25 -42.87 -29.64
N ILE A 365 -14.61 -41.98 -30.45
CA ILE A 365 -14.73 -41.79 -31.94
C ILE A 365 -15.72 -40.67 -32.32
N GLY A 366 -15.26 -39.57 -32.95
CA GLY A 366 -14.62 -39.40 -34.20
C GLY A 366 -15.27 -38.28 -34.99
N GLY A 367 -14.53 -37.31 -35.37
CA GLY A 367 -14.39 -36.73 -36.71
C GLY A 367 -15.51 -35.83 -37.27
N VAL A 368 -15.17 -34.67 -37.72
CA VAL A 368 -15.06 -34.25 -39.12
C VAL A 368 -15.00 -32.73 -39.27
N LEU A 369 -14.10 -32.31 -40.09
CA LEU A 369 -13.81 -30.96 -40.62
C LEU A 369 -15.01 -30.25 -41.27
N ALA A 370 -15.07 -28.93 -41.19
CA ALA A 370 -15.36 -28.09 -42.35
C ALA A 370 -14.82 -26.69 -42.19
N GLN A 371 -14.01 -26.29 -43.14
CA GLN A 371 -13.46 -24.95 -43.42
C GLN A 371 -14.56 -24.02 -43.97
N ALA A 372 -14.44 -22.74 -43.72
CA ALA A 372 -14.66 -21.67 -44.71
C ALA A 372 -14.29 -20.27 -44.15
N THR A 373 -13.32 -19.65 -44.73
CA THR A 373 -13.07 -18.22 -44.90
C THR A 373 -13.42 -17.84 -46.35
N PRO A 374 -13.31 -16.58 -46.80
CA PRO A 374 -13.47 -15.24 -46.20
C PRO A 374 -14.38 -14.30 -47.06
N GLU A 375 -14.50 -13.03 -46.72
CA GLU A 375 -14.57 -11.83 -47.61
C GLU A 375 -15.21 -10.65 -46.83
N ASN A 376 -14.56 -9.59 -46.69
CA ASN A 376 -14.12 -8.43 -47.47
C ASN A 376 -15.04 -7.20 -47.35
N SER A 377 -14.37 -6.09 -46.99
CA SER A 377 -14.62 -4.71 -47.43
C SER A 377 -15.80 -3.90 -46.84
N HIS A 378 -15.53 -2.81 -46.11
CA HIS A 378 -15.58 -1.44 -46.63
C HIS A 378 -15.29 -0.39 -45.56
N LYS A 379 -14.31 0.45 -45.83
CA LYS A 379 -14.20 1.83 -45.31
C LYS A 379 -15.06 2.72 -46.22
N PRO A 380 -15.62 3.84 -45.75
CA PRO A 380 -14.91 5.10 -45.90
C PRO A 380 -15.11 6.20 -44.84
N ALA A 381 -14.03 6.98 -44.72
CA ALA A 381 -13.93 8.45 -44.84
C ALA A 381 -14.60 9.40 -43.83
N HIS A 382 -13.69 10.20 -43.27
CA HIS A 382 -13.88 11.47 -42.55
C HIS A 382 -14.78 12.51 -43.26
N PRO A 383 -15.25 13.54 -42.50
CA PRO A 383 -14.54 14.80 -42.60
C PRO A 383 -14.29 15.52 -41.26
N ALA A 384 -13.25 16.33 -41.32
CA ALA A 384 -12.81 17.30 -40.35
C ALA A 384 -13.80 18.48 -40.17
N SER A 385 -13.87 19.00 -38.96
CA SER A 385 -14.26 20.40 -38.73
C SER A 385 -13.39 20.98 -37.60
N GLU A 386 -12.67 22.00 -37.98
CA GLU A 386 -12.03 23.01 -37.14
C GLU A 386 -13.06 23.70 -36.26
N VAL A 387 -12.75 23.95 -34.99
CA VAL A 387 -13.24 25.10 -34.22
C VAL A 387 -12.31 25.41 -33.05
N ASP A 388 -11.75 26.58 -33.13
CA ASP A 388 -11.43 27.62 -32.13
C ASP A 388 -10.74 27.26 -30.79
N ASP A 389 -9.59 27.85 -30.77
CA ASP A 389 -8.67 28.13 -29.68
C ASP A 389 -9.16 29.36 -28.88
N GLN A 390 -9.62 29.17 -27.63
CA GLN A 390 -9.56 30.21 -26.60
C GLN A 390 -9.44 29.61 -25.21
N PRO A 391 -8.47 30.05 -24.39
CA PRO A 391 -8.30 29.54 -23.03
C PRO A 391 -9.29 30.26 -22.08
N PRO A 392 -9.97 29.53 -21.19
CA PRO A 392 -10.75 30.20 -20.14
C PRO A 392 -9.85 30.61 -18.96
N ALA A 393 -10.16 31.77 -18.47
CA ALA A 393 -9.56 32.50 -17.38
C ALA A 393 -9.42 31.68 -16.09
N VAL A 394 -8.26 31.86 -15.45
CA VAL A 394 -7.93 31.36 -14.12
C VAL A 394 -8.79 32.09 -13.08
N ALA A 395 -9.77 31.40 -12.53
CA ALA A 395 -10.42 31.81 -11.30
C ALA A 395 -9.68 31.15 -10.12
N ALA A 396 -8.96 31.97 -9.38
CA ALA A 396 -8.36 31.58 -8.09
C ALA A 396 -9.48 31.34 -7.07
N THR A 397 -9.76 30.07 -6.76
CA THR A 397 -10.50 29.68 -5.58
C THR A 397 -9.58 29.00 -4.61
N SER A 398 -9.22 29.72 -3.56
CA SER A 398 -8.66 29.21 -2.32
C SER A 398 -9.62 28.17 -1.72
N GLY A 399 -9.24 26.91 -1.77
CA GLY A 399 -9.98 25.84 -1.13
C GLY A 399 -9.01 24.79 -0.61
N ASN A 400 -8.81 24.77 0.70
CA ASN A 400 -8.24 23.65 1.44
C ASN A 400 -9.07 22.39 1.17
N ALA A 401 -8.88 21.76 0.03
CA ALA A 401 -9.39 20.42 -0.23
C ALA A 401 -8.50 19.44 0.54
N ARG A 402 -8.88 19.16 1.79
CA ARG A 402 -8.40 18.03 2.56
C ARG A 402 -8.54 16.79 1.69
N PHE A 403 -7.50 15.95 1.69
CA PHE A 403 -7.47 14.61 1.12
C PHE A 403 -8.73 13.81 1.50
N SER A 404 -9.78 13.89 0.71
CA SER A 404 -11.06 13.22 0.96
C SER A 404 -11.17 11.87 0.25
N ALA A 405 -10.19 11.49 -0.59
CA ALA A 405 -10.21 10.20 -1.26
C ALA A 405 -9.66 9.03 -0.42
N ALA A 406 -8.90 9.35 0.64
CA ALA A 406 -8.42 8.32 1.56
C ALA A 406 -9.28 8.19 2.82
N VAL A 407 -10.04 9.24 3.21
CA VAL A 407 -10.78 9.24 4.50
C VAL A 407 -12.07 10.05 4.37
N LYS A 408 -13.10 9.49 3.73
CA LYS A 408 -14.48 9.62 4.22
C LYS A 408 -15.01 8.22 4.35
N ALA A 409 -14.91 7.69 5.56
CA ALA A 409 -15.59 6.46 5.91
C ALA A 409 -17.09 6.68 5.71
N PRO A 410 -17.77 5.87 4.85
CA PRO A 410 -19.17 5.62 5.10
C PRO A 410 -19.27 4.96 6.48
N ALA A 411 -20.31 5.23 7.21
CA ALA A 411 -20.58 4.62 8.51
C ALA A 411 -20.27 3.12 8.42
N SER A 412 -19.31 2.66 9.23
CA SER A 412 -18.94 1.24 9.31
C SER A 412 -20.17 0.48 9.77
N ASP A 413 -20.52 -0.61 9.08
CA ASP A 413 -21.48 -1.57 9.60
C ASP A 413 -21.02 -1.96 11.00
N GLY A 414 -21.86 -1.77 12.01
CA GLY A 414 -21.49 -1.95 13.43
C GLY A 414 -20.91 -3.34 13.77
N ALA A 415 -21.11 -4.33 12.89
CA ALA A 415 -20.53 -5.66 12.99
C ALA A 415 -19.01 -5.68 12.76
N THR A 416 -18.49 -4.92 11.79
CA THR A 416 -17.04 -4.85 11.47
C THR A 416 -16.29 -4.09 12.55
N ALA A 417 -16.86 -2.99 13.05
CA ALA A 417 -16.31 -2.20 14.14
C ALA A 417 -16.14 -3.03 15.42
N SER A 418 -17.17 -3.78 15.81
CA SER A 418 -17.12 -4.70 16.95
C SER A 418 -16.10 -5.84 16.80
N PHE A 419 -15.81 -6.27 15.55
CA PHE A 419 -14.81 -7.30 15.28
C PHE A 419 -13.39 -6.76 15.53
N VAL A 420 -13.03 -5.62 14.96
CA VAL A 420 -11.70 -5.00 15.10
C VAL A 420 -11.38 -4.73 16.58
N THR A 421 -12.29 -4.12 17.31
CA THR A 421 -12.11 -3.83 18.75
C THR A 421 -11.91 -5.09 19.57
N ARG A 422 -12.67 -6.16 19.30
CA ARG A 422 -12.48 -7.45 19.97
C ARG A 422 -11.11 -8.05 19.69
N GLN A 423 -10.62 -7.98 18.44
CA GLN A 423 -9.32 -8.51 18.06
C GLN A 423 -8.19 -7.74 18.77
N ILE A 424 -8.21 -6.43 18.71
CA ILE A 424 -7.19 -5.59 19.33
C ILE A 424 -7.19 -5.76 20.85
N ASN A 425 -8.35 -5.80 21.50
CA ASN A 425 -8.46 -5.98 22.95
C ASN A 425 -8.04 -7.38 23.41
N ALA A 426 -8.36 -8.41 22.63
CA ALA A 426 -7.90 -9.77 22.92
C ALA A 426 -6.36 -9.87 22.79
N TYR A 427 -5.80 -9.24 21.76
CA TYR A 427 -4.37 -9.14 21.55
C TYR A 427 -3.66 -8.37 22.70
N LEU A 428 -4.15 -7.21 23.09
CA LEU A 428 -3.57 -6.40 24.18
C LEU A 428 -3.57 -7.14 25.51
N ARG A 429 -4.63 -7.93 25.81
CA ARG A 429 -4.69 -8.78 27.03
C ARG A 429 -3.65 -9.89 27.02
N LEU A 430 -3.25 -10.42 25.85
CA LEU A 430 -2.22 -11.45 25.76
C LEU A 430 -0.83 -10.89 25.98
N ILE A 431 -0.53 -9.73 25.40
CA ILE A 431 0.78 -9.08 25.59
C ILE A 431 0.98 -8.66 27.06
N SER A 432 -0.04 -8.12 27.71
CA SER A 432 0.05 -7.73 29.11
C SER A 432 0.30 -8.91 30.06
N ARG A 433 -0.04 -10.16 29.65
CA ARG A 433 0.23 -11.39 30.42
C ARG A 433 1.59 -12.01 30.17
N GLN A 434 2.29 -11.64 29.10
CA GLN A 434 3.64 -12.13 28.78
C GLN A 434 4.74 -11.18 29.29
N GLY A 435 4.40 -9.97 29.71
CA GLY A 435 5.31 -8.96 30.27
C GLY A 435 5.30 -8.87 31.80
N SER A 436 4.59 -9.75 32.47
CA SER A 436 4.63 -10.01 33.93
C SER A 436 5.13 -11.43 34.17
#